data_25f95327ad37fe282840ab68d6278576
#
_entry.id   25f95327ad37fe282840ab68d6278576
#
_cell.length_a   1.000
_cell.length_b   1.000
_cell.length_c   1.000
_cell.angle_alpha   90.00
_cell.angle_beta   90.00
_cell.angle_gamma   90.00
#
_symmetry.space_group_name_H-M   'P 1'
#
loop_
_entity.id
_entity.type
_entity.pdbx_description
1 polymer ?
#
loop_
_entity_poly.entity_id
_entity_poly.type
_entity_poly.pdbx_seq_one_letter_code
_entity_poly.pdbx_strand_id
1 'polypeptide(L)'
;YYSFLSKNKSIRYYAFEPEVNTYNCLQINLSSFKNVYLENIALSNESKKTSFFIDEEGANSSLSDFGASRKLEIESKSLDDFGLENIKLLKVEAEGHELEVLQGSIKTMSKTKYISVDYGPEKGIDQLSTLPEVIDFMYENNFSIISTSKYRQIGLFKNNNL
;
A
#
# COMPACT_ATOMS: atom_id res chain seq x y z
N TYR A 1 -1.34 -12.91 6.05
CA TYR A 1 -2.76 -12.52 5.91
C TYR A 1 -3.72 -13.66 6.22
N TYR A 2 -3.53 -14.87 5.68
CA TYR A 2 -4.41 -16.03 5.90
C TYR A 2 -4.67 -16.31 7.38
N SER A 3 -3.63 -16.39 8.20
CA SER A 3 -3.76 -16.63 9.66
C SER A 3 -4.54 -15.54 10.39
N PHE A 4 -4.44 -14.30 9.94
CA PHE A 4 -5.20 -13.19 10.50
C PHE A 4 -6.68 -13.27 10.12
N LEU A 5 -6.99 -13.46 8.85
CA LEU A 5 -8.37 -13.56 8.34
C LEU A 5 -9.10 -14.77 8.90
N SER A 6 -8.44 -15.91 9.05
CA SER A 6 -9.04 -17.12 9.63
C SER A 6 -9.53 -16.93 11.06
N LYS A 7 -8.87 -16.04 11.83
CA LYS A 7 -9.23 -15.69 13.22
C LYS A 7 -10.23 -14.53 13.32
N ASN A 8 -10.39 -13.72 12.28
CA ASN A 8 -11.15 -12.47 12.29
C ASN A 8 -12.20 -12.43 11.18
N LYS A 9 -13.12 -13.39 11.18
CA LYS A 9 -14.11 -13.62 10.10
C LYS A 9 -15.09 -12.45 9.85
N SER A 10 -15.23 -11.53 10.79
CA SER A 10 -16.12 -10.35 10.66
C SER A 10 -15.45 -9.12 10.05
N ILE A 11 -14.13 -9.14 9.87
CA ILE A 11 -13.38 -8.03 9.32
C ILE A 11 -13.52 -8.04 7.78
N ARG A 12 -13.83 -6.89 7.20
CA ARG A 12 -13.69 -6.66 5.76
C ARG A 12 -12.23 -6.41 5.45
N TYR A 13 -11.71 -7.08 4.45
CA TYR A 13 -10.34 -6.96 3.99
C TYR A 13 -10.33 -6.51 2.53
N TYR A 14 -9.64 -5.43 2.26
CA TYR A 14 -9.44 -4.90 0.91
C TYR A 14 -7.96 -5.05 0.57
N ALA A 15 -7.66 -5.54 -0.63
CA ALA A 15 -6.28 -5.61 -1.12
C ALA A 15 -6.22 -5.17 -2.58
N PHE A 16 -5.16 -4.46 -2.89
CA PHE A 16 -4.85 -3.89 -4.20
C PHE A 16 -3.51 -4.45 -4.63
N GLU A 17 -3.48 -5.10 -5.78
CA GLU A 17 -2.27 -5.75 -6.30
C GLU A 17 -2.20 -5.53 -7.81
N PRO A 18 -1.26 -4.72 -8.31
CA PRO A 18 -1.16 -4.41 -9.73
C PRO A 18 -0.60 -5.55 -10.58
N GLU A 19 0.33 -6.37 -10.06
CA GLU A 19 0.95 -7.46 -10.82
C GLU A 19 -0.03 -8.64 -10.95
N VAL A 20 -0.37 -9.00 -12.19
CA VAL A 20 -1.45 -9.95 -12.49
C VAL A 20 -1.19 -11.37 -11.95
N ASN A 21 0.05 -11.85 -11.95
CA ASN A 21 0.36 -13.19 -11.43
C ASN A 21 0.27 -13.22 -9.91
N THR A 22 0.77 -12.19 -9.25
CA THR A 22 0.65 -12.00 -7.80
C THR A 22 -0.81 -11.87 -7.40
N TYR A 23 -1.59 -11.08 -8.15
CA TYR A 23 -3.03 -10.96 -7.95
C TYR A 23 -3.77 -12.30 -8.08
N ASN A 24 -3.45 -13.11 -9.10
CA ASN A 24 -4.05 -14.44 -9.27
C ASN A 24 -3.70 -15.36 -8.10
N CYS A 25 -2.45 -15.34 -7.62
CA CYS A 25 -2.06 -16.07 -6.42
C CYS A 25 -2.85 -15.60 -5.19
N LEU A 26 -3.04 -14.30 -5.04
CA LEU A 26 -3.82 -13.70 -3.94
C LEU A 26 -5.28 -14.16 -4.00
N GLN A 27 -5.89 -14.17 -5.18
CA GLN A 27 -7.27 -14.67 -5.38
C GLN A 27 -7.41 -16.14 -4.96
N ILE A 28 -6.48 -17.00 -5.39
CA ILE A 28 -6.48 -18.43 -5.03
C ILE A 28 -6.37 -18.59 -3.51
N ASN A 29 -5.38 -17.92 -2.90
CA ASN A 29 -5.09 -18.03 -1.48
C ASN A 29 -6.23 -17.54 -0.58
N LEU A 30 -7.00 -16.56 -1.03
CA LEU A 30 -8.06 -15.94 -0.25
C LEU A 30 -9.47 -16.33 -0.68
N SER A 31 -9.63 -17.24 -1.64
CA SER A 31 -10.92 -17.70 -2.20
C SER A 31 -11.91 -18.22 -1.18
N SER A 32 -11.44 -18.75 -0.05
CA SER A 32 -12.29 -19.29 1.03
C SER A 32 -12.90 -18.21 1.95
N PHE A 33 -12.48 -16.94 1.83
CA PHE A 33 -12.94 -15.85 2.68
C PHE A 33 -14.00 -15.00 1.96
N LYS A 34 -15.18 -14.85 2.57
CA LYS A 34 -16.30 -14.11 1.98
C LYS A 34 -16.21 -12.58 2.10
N ASN A 35 -15.42 -12.10 3.03
CA ASN A 35 -15.30 -10.66 3.34
C ASN A 35 -13.98 -10.07 2.80
N VAL A 36 -13.47 -10.62 1.71
CA VAL A 36 -12.25 -10.18 1.03
C VAL A 36 -12.63 -9.58 -0.31
N TYR A 37 -12.11 -8.39 -0.58
CA TYR A 37 -12.32 -7.61 -1.79
C TYR A 37 -10.95 -7.36 -2.41
N LEU A 38 -10.75 -7.86 -3.62
CA LEU A 38 -9.46 -7.84 -4.31
C LEU A 38 -9.60 -7.04 -5.60
N GLU A 39 -8.68 -6.10 -5.81
CA GLU A 39 -8.62 -5.27 -7.01
C GLU A 39 -7.25 -5.42 -7.68
N ASN A 40 -7.26 -5.76 -8.99
CA ASN A 40 -6.03 -5.83 -9.78
C ASN A 40 -5.71 -4.44 -10.34
N ILE A 41 -5.20 -3.57 -9.48
CA ILE A 41 -4.92 -2.18 -9.79
C ILE A 41 -3.79 -1.66 -8.90
N ALA A 42 -3.03 -0.69 -9.39
CA ALA A 42 -2.10 0.06 -8.57
C ALA A 42 -2.81 1.20 -7.83
N LEU A 43 -2.36 1.48 -6.61
CA LEU A 43 -2.75 2.71 -5.91
C LEU A 43 -1.72 3.81 -6.15
N SER A 44 -2.19 5.06 -6.30
CA SER A 44 -1.37 6.25 -6.47
C SER A 44 -2.15 7.50 -6.06
N ASN A 45 -1.56 8.68 -6.23
CA ASN A 45 -2.22 9.96 -5.95
C ASN A 45 -3.26 10.38 -7.00
N GLU A 46 -3.29 9.73 -8.16
CA GLU A 46 -4.22 10.05 -9.25
C GLU A 46 -4.64 8.80 -10.04
N SER A 47 -5.83 8.89 -10.62
CA SER A 47 -6.41 7.84 -11.47
C SER A 47 -6.00 8.07 -12.92
N LYS A 48 -5.06 7.24 -13.41
CA LYS A 48 -4.52 7.34 -14.78
C LYS A 48 -3.92 6.03 -15.27
N LYS A 49 -3.65 5.96 -16.57
CA LYS A 49 -2.74 4.95 -17.12
C LYS A 49 -1.30 5.33 -16.80
N THR A 50 -0.52 4.38 -16.33
CA THR A 50 0.86 4.60 -15.90
C THR A 50 1.73 3.39 -16.20
N SER A 51 3.05 3.59 -16.20
CA SER A 51 4.01 2.49 -16.30
C SER A 51 4.19 1.80 -14.96
N PHE A 52 4.20 0.47 -14.97
CA PHE A 52 4.53 -0.38 -13.84
C PHE A 52 5.79 -1.17 -14.20
N PHE A 53 6.79 -1.09 -13.37
CA PHE A 53 8.11 -1.66 -13.58
C PHE A 53 8.17 -3.02 -12.90
N ILE A 54 8.53 -4.05 -13.66
CA ILE A 54 8.50 -5.44 -13.22
C ILE A 54 9.89 -5.88 -12.78
N ASP A 55 9.98 -6.39 -11.58
CA ASP A 55 11.13 -7.15 -11.10
C ASP A 55 10.92 -8.64 -11.44
N GLU A 56 11.68 -9.15 -12.41
CA GLU A 56 11.56 -10.55 -12.87
C GLU A 56 12.24 -11.55 -11.92
N GLU A 57 13.15 -11.08 -11.07
CA GLU A 57 13.93 -11.93 -10.16
C GLU A 57 13.47 -11.83 -8.69
N GLY A 58 12.64 -10.86 -8.38
CA GLY A 58 12.23 -10.55 -7.03
C GLY A 58 10.77 -10.14 -6.88
N ALA A 59 10.49 -9.49 -5.76
CA ALA A 59 9.15 -9.05 -5.38
C ALA A 59 8.99 -7.53 -5.35
N ASN A 60 9.93 -6.78 -5.94
CA ASN A 60 10.05 -5.32 -5.80
C ASN A 60 9.46 -4.57 -7.01
N SER A 61 8.47 -5.15 -7.69
CA SER A 61 7.79 -4.46 -8.80
C SER A 61 7.04 -3.22 -8.31
N SER A 62 7.18 -2.09 -9.00
CA SER A 62 6.75 -0.78 -8.51
C SER A 62 6.26 0.15 -9.62
N LEU A 63 5.55 1.22 -9.23
CA LEU A 63 5.31 2.40 -10.08
C LEU A 63 6.55 3.31 -10.17
N SER A 64 7.49 3.19 -9.24
CA SER A 64 8.77 3.88 -9.28
C SER A 64 9.75 3.12 -10.16
N ASP A 65 10.40 3.82 -11.12
CA ASP A 65 11.41 3.19 -11.99
C ASP A 65 12.69 2.93 -11.20
N PHE A 66 13.01 1.66 -11.02
CA PHE A 66 14.24 1.19 -10.36
C PHE A 66 15.28 0.65 -11.36
N GLY A 67 15.11 0.96 -12.67
CA GLY A 67 15.96 0.45 -13.75
C GLY A 67 15.51 -0.90 -14.29
N ALA A 68 14.23 -1.25 -14.14
CA ALA A 68 13.67 -2.51 -14.59
C ALA A 68 13.80 -2.68 -16.11
N SER A 69 14.13 -3.91 -16.55
CA SER A 69 14.20 -4.28 -17.98
C SER A 69 12.82 -4.38 -18.64
N ARG A 70 11.76 -4.57 -17.85
CA ARG A 70 10.40 -4.75 -18.32
C ARG A 70 9.44 -3.79 -17.63
N LYS A 71 8.52 -3.21 -18.42
CA LYS A 71 7.43 -2.39 -17.92
C LYS A 71 6.11 -2.77 -18.58
N LEU A 72 5.01 -2.60 -17.87
CA LEU A 72 3.65 -2.76 -18.34
C LEU A 72 2.91 -1.43 -18.21
N GLU A 73 1.95 -1.18 -19.09
CA GLU A 73 0.96 -0.13 -18.89
C GLU A 73 -0.17 -0.68 -18.04
N ILE A 74 -0.44 -0.05 -16.90
CA ILE A 74 -1.53 -0.42 -15.99
C ILE A 74 -2.38 0.80 -15.63
N GLU A 75 -3.54 0.56 -15.05
CA GLU A 75 -4.34 1.62 -14.43
C GLU A 75 -3.90 1.82 -12.98
N SER A 76 -3.74 3.08 -12.57
CA SER A 76 -3.67 3.48 -11.18
C SER A 76 -4.98 4.14 -10.74
N LYS A 77 -5.29 4.08 -9.44
CA LYS A 77 -6.40 4.80 -8.80
C LYS A 77 -5.98 5.37 -7.47
N SER A 78 -6.67 6.43 -7.08
CA SER A 78 -6.65 6.92 -5.72
C SER A 78 -7.42 5.95 -4.81
N LEU A 79 -6.92 5.68 -3.60
CA LEU A 79 -7.67 4.89 -2.62
C LEU A 79 -8.98 5.59 -2.22
N ASP A 80 -9.00 6.91 -2.28
CA ASP A 80 -10.19 7.71 -1.99
C ASP A 80 -11.34 7.46 -2.96
N ASP A 81 -11.07 7.00 -4.19
CA ASP A 81 -12.09 6.65 -5.19
C ASP A 81 -12.94 5.44 -4.79
N PHE A 82 -12.45 4.60 -3.86
CA PHE A 82 -13.17 3.44 -3.36
C PHE A 82 -14.15 3.76 -2.23
N GLY A 83 -14.15 4.97 -1.69
CA GLY A 83 -15.09 5.41 -0.67
C GLY A 83 -15.09 4.57 0.60
N LEU A 84 -13.94 4.06 1.02
CA LEU A 84 -13.83 3.17 2.17
C LEU A 84 -14.09 3.91 3.48
N GLU A 85 -14.81 3.24 4.40
CA GLU A 85 -15.23 3.80 5.68
C GLU A 85 -14.84 2.90 6.84
N ASN A 86 -14.60 3.52 8.01
CA ASN A 86 -14.32 2.82 9.27
C ASN A 86 -13.10 1.87 9.18
N ILE A 87 -12.01 2.38 8.64
CA ILE A 87 -10.77 1.62 8.46
C ILE A 87 -10.04 1.51 9.80
N LYS A 88 -9.83 0.29 10.26
CA LYS A 88 -9.04 0.05 11.47
C LYS A 88 -7.55 0.17 11.20
N LEU A 89 -7.11 -0.41 10.10
CA LEU A 89 -5.70 -0.42 9.69
C LEU A 89 -5.58 -0.31 8.17
N LEU A 90 -4.81 0.64 7.70
CA LEU A 90 -4.29 0.72 6.35
C LEU A 90 -2.83 0.28 6.37
N LYS A 91 -2.45 -0.71 5.55
CA LYS A 91 -1.05 -1.08 5.32
C LYS A 91 -0.64 -0.58 3.95
N VAL A 92 0.44 0.17 3.90
CA VAL A 92 1.06 0.68 2.66
C VAL A 92 2.43 0.04 2.51
N GLU A 93 2.64 -0.64 1.39
CA GLU A 93 3.87 -1.30 0.97
C GLU A 93 3.84 -1.25 -0.56
N ALA A 94 4.53 -0.27 -1.15
CA ALA A 94 4.40 0.09 -2.56
C ALA A 94 5.76 0.23 -3.27
N GLU A 95 6.82 -0.34 -2.66
CA GLU A 95 8.16 -0.49 -3.21
C GLU A 95 8.69 0.86 -3.76
N GLY A 96 8.68 1.87 -2.87
CA GLY A 96 9.17 3.22 -3.18
C GLY A 96 8.12 4.20 -3.72
N HIS A 97 6.82 3.84 -3.69
CA HIS A 97 5.69 4.69 -4.13
C HIS A 97 4.70 5.01 -2.99
N GLU A 98 5.16 4.87 -1.73
CA GLU A 98 4.32 4.99 -0.53
C GLU A 98 3.73 6.38 -0.38
N LEU A 99 4.51 7.43 -0.66
CA LEU A 99 4.05 8.82 -0.53
C LEU A 99 2.87 9.10 -1.47
N GLU A 100 2.95 8.69 -2.71
CA GLU A 100 1.89 8.88 -3.70
C GLU A 100 0.62 8.10 -3.33
N VAL A 101 0.76 6.88 -2.79
CA VAL A 101 -0.38 6.12 -2.25
C VAL A 101 -1.04 6.87 -1.10
N LEU A 102 -0.26 7.40 -0.16
CA LEU A 102 -0.77 8.18 0.96
C LEU A 102 -1.44 9.48 0.48
N GLN A 103 -0.85 10.19 -0.48
CA GLN A 103 -1.46 11.38 -1.11
C GLN A 103 -2.81 11.09 -1.75
N GLY A 104 -2.96 9.91 -2.38
CA GLY A 104 -4.22 9.44 -2.95
C GLY A 104 -5.22 8.88 -1.90
N SER A 105 -4.89 8.97 -0.62
CA SER A 105 -5.66 8.36 0.47
C SER A 105 -6.15 9.35 1.52
N ILE A 106 -6.08 10.66 1.29
CA ILE A 106 -6.34 11.71 2.30
C ILE A 106 -7.70 11.54 2.99
N LYS A 107 -8.77 11.35 2.21
CA LYS A 107 -10.14 11.16 2.75
C LYS A 107 -10.25 9.83 3.50
N THR A 108 -9.63 8.78 2.99
CA THR A 108 -9.59 7.46 3.60
C THR A 108 -8.78 7.49 4.89
N MET A 109 -7.63 8.17 4.90
CA MET A 109 -6.76 8.35 6.07
C MET A 109 -7.50 9.06 7.21
N SER A 110 -8.30 10.09 6.93
CA SER A 110 -9.07 10.80 7.96
C SER A 110 -10.04 9.89 8.72
N LYS A 111 -10.44 8.74 8.15
CA LYS A 111 -11.34 7.73 8.70
C LYS A 111 -10.60 6.44 9.13
N THR A 112 -9.27 6.47 9.09
CA THR A 112 -8.40 5.34 9.40
C THR A 112 -7.75 5.52 10.77
N LYS A 113 -7.88 4.51 11.63
CA LYS A 113 -7.34 4.58 12.99
C LYS A 113 -5.83 4.40 13.05
N TYR A 114 -5.30 3.44 12.28
CA TYR A 114 -3.87 3.14 12.23
C TYR A 114 -3.41 3.01 10.79
N ILE A 115 -2.18 3.47 10.52
CA ILE A 115 -1.52 3.28 9.23
C ILE A 115 -0.15 2.65 9.49
N SER A 116 0.15 1.55 8.78
CA SER A 116 1.47 0.93 8.76
C SER A 116 2.10 1.20 7.41
N VAL A 117 3.27 1.82 7.38
CA VAL A 117 4.00 2.13 6.14
C VAL A 117 5.35 1.43 6.17
N ASP A 118 5.68 0.69 5.12
CA ASP A 118 7.05 0.29 4.79
C ASP A 118 7.70 1.46 4.04
N TYR A 119 8.87 1.90 4.47
CA TYR A 119 9.59 3.04 3.90
C TYR A 119 11.05 2.66 3.61
N GLY A 120 11.24 1.44 3.15
CA GLY A 120 12.54 0.88 2.81
C GLY A 120 13.28 1.65 1.70
N PRO A 121 14.52 1.24 1.41
CA PRO A 121 15.35 1.85 0.38
C PRO A 121 14.98 1.29 -1.01
N GLU A 122 13.79 1.62 -1.50
CA GLU A 122 13.20 1.02 -2.71
C GLU A 122 12.85 2.06 -3.78
N LYS A 123 13.03 3.37 -3.47
CA LYS A 123 12.61 4.44 -4.37
C LYS A 123 13.64 4.73 -5.45
N GLY A 124 13.25 4.47 -6.67
CA GLY A 124 14.01 4.82 -7.88
C GLY A 124 15.30 4.01 -8.07
N ILE A 125 16.09 4.41 -9.05
CA ILE A 125 17.35 3.75 -9.42
C ILE A 125 18.39 3.81 -8.27
N ASP A 126 18.38 4.90 -7.52
CA ASP A 126 19.31 5.11 -6.40
C ASP A 126 18.85 4.40 -5.11
N GLN A 127 17.71 3.70 -5.15
CA GLN A 127 17.13 2.96 -4.01
C GLN A 127 17.08 3.81 -2.73
N LEU A 128 16.51 4.99 -2.81
CA LEU A 128 16.39 5.89 -1.67
C LEU A 128 15.24 5.42 -0.75
N SER A 129 15.40 5.70 0.55
CA SER A 129 14.31 5.49 1.52
C SER A 129 13.25 6.58 1.37
N THR A 130 11.97 6.19 1.42
CA THR A 130 10.84 7.12 1.45
C THR A 130 10.56 7.68 2.85
N LEU A 131 11.37 7.29 3.87
CA LEU A 131 11.15 7.66 5.27
C LEU A 131 10.97 9.17 5.51
N PRO A 132 11.85 10.08 5.04
CA PRO A 132 11.70 11.50 5.37
C PRO A 132 10.37 12.07 4.90
N GLU A 133 10.02 11.83 3.64
CA GLU A 133 8.81 12.35 3.02
C GLU A 133 7.53 11.72 3.59
N VAL A 134 7.57 10.42 3.94
CA VAL A 134 6.46 9.74 4.60
C VAL A 134 6.24 10.29 6.00
N ILE A 135 7.29 10.50 6.78
CA ILE A 135 7.19 11.04 8.15
C ILE A 135 6.57 12.44 8.11
N ASP A 136 7.09 13.33 7.28
CA ASP A 136 6.60 14.71 7.16
C ASP A 136 5.12 14.71 6.76
N PHE A 137 4.76 13.95 5.73
CA PHE A 137 3.38 13.82 5.27
C PHE A 137 2.42 13.28 6.35
N MET A 138 2.84 12.28 7.10
CA MET A 138 2.02 11.71 8.18
C MET A 138 1.77 12.72 9.30
N TYR A 139 2.80 13.48 9.71
CA TYR A 139 2.64 14.52 10.72
C TYR A 139 1.75 15.68 10.24
N GLU A 140 1.89 16.12 9.00
CA GLU A 140 1.03 17.15 8.39
C GLU A 140 -0.45 16.72 8.36
N ASN A 141 -0.72 15.41 8.27
CA ASN A 141 -2.07 14.85 8.28
C ASN A 141 -2.54 14.37 9.66
N ASN A 142 -1.95 14.86 10.75
CA ASN A 142 -2.31 14.57 12.14
C ASN A 142 -2.14 13.09 12.56
N PHE A 143 -1.13 12.41 12.03
CA PHE A 143 -0.72 11.11 12.51
C PHE A 143 0.57 11.21 13.31
N SER A 144 0.68 10.40 14.37
CA SER A 144 1.91 10.27 15.17
C SER A 144 2.43 8.85 15.06
N ILE A 145 3.75 8.72 14.89
CA ILE A 145 4.40 7.41 14.93
C ILE A 145 4.36 6.86 16.37
N ILE A 146 3.87 5.63 16.53
CA ILE A 146 3.72 4.98 17.84
C ILE A 146 4.58 3.73 17.99
N SER A 147 5.10 3.18 16.90
CA SER A 147 5.99 2.04 16.91
C SER A 147 6.78 1.95 15.61
N THR A 148 7.98 1.38 15.68
CA THR A 148 8.80 1.02 14.53
C THR A 148 9.21 -0.44 14.63
N SER A 149 9.41 -1.10 13.48
CA SER A 149 9.95 -2.46 13.45
C SER A 149 11.46 -2.44 13.76
N LYS A 150 11.92 -3.46 14.52
CA LYS A 150 13.34 -3.65 14.79
C LYS A 150 14.12 -4.16 13.57
N TYR A 151 13.47 -4.89 12.67
CA TYR A 151 14.12 -5.66 11.60
C TYR A 151 13.75 -5.21 10.19
N ARG A 152 12.72 -4.39 10.06
CA ARG A 152 12.24 -3.83 8.78
C ARG A 152 12.02 -2.33 8.95
N GLN A 153 12.14 -1.58 7.87
CA GLN A 153 11.89 -0.14 7.87
C GLN A 153 10.39 0.15 7.81
N ILE A 154 9.67 -0.29 8.85
CA ILE A 154 8.22 -0.15 8.97
C ILE A 154 7.88 0.73 10.18
N GLY A 155 7.05 1.74 9.96
CA GLY A 155 6.43 2.55 11.00
C GLY A 155 4.95 2.25 11.15
N LEU A 156 4.48 2.25 12.41
CA LEU A 156 3.06 2.25 12.73
C LEU A 156 2.66 3.63 13.23
N PHE A 157 1.70 4.23 12.57
CA PHE A 157 1.18 5.55 12.88
C PHE A 157 -0.25 5.46 13.41
N LYS A 158 -0.58 6.32 14.36
CA LYS A 158 -1.92 6.47 14.92
C LYS A 158 -2.51 7.81 14.51
N ASN A 159 -3.76 7.81 14.10
CA ASN A 159 -4.54 9.03 13.87
C ASN A 159 -4.83 9.72 15.21
N ASN A 160 -4.43 10.98 15.34
CA ASN A 160 -4.61 11.77 16.56
C ASN A 160 -6.04 12.33 16.70
N ASN A 161 -6.87 12.21 15.66
CA ASN A 161 -8.26 12.69 15.64
C ASN A 161 -9.27 11.55 15.96
N LEU A 162 -8.82 10.28 16.17
CA LEU A 162 -9.69 9.11 16.37
C LEU A 162 -9.39 8.34 17.66
#